data_b17216e9f34780fbb32116bb3ec024e7
#
_entry.id   b17216e9f34780fbb32116bb3ec024e7
#
_cell.length_a   1.000
_cell.length_b   1.000
_cell.length_c   1.000
_cell.angle_alpha   90.00
_cell.angle_beta   90.00
_cell.angle_gamma   90.00
#
_symmetry.space_group_name_H-M   'P 1'
#
loop_
_entity.id
_entity.type
_entity.pdbx_description
1 polymer ?
#
loop_
_entity_poly.entity_id
_entity_poly.type
_entity_poly.pdbx_seq_one_letter_code
_entity_poly.pdbx_strand_id
1 'polypeptide(L)'
;MGTAQVRITDGVTFDVSDDVAIGVGPEITPGDGSNIGALLLPSESIDLGGFTIELVLEEGEVDGTTGYPAGTQIGFANLDFGDPSLAIVGVGIDLTNISGVALGSEVTFTGHTVAIRIDTLSIGELAGAVDFGMLRLDLE
;
A
#
# COMPACT_ATOMS: atom_id res chain seq x y z
N MET A 1 7.23 -13.52 4.08
CA MET A 1 7.09 -13.56 2.60
C MET A 1 8.47 -13.47 1.95
N GLY A 2 8.66 -14.13 0.79
CA GLY A 2 9.91 -14.07 0.02
C GLY A 2 9.84 -13.10 -1.16
N THR A 3 8.73 -13.13 -1.89
CA THR A 3 8.49 -12.26 -3.05
C THR A 3 7.02 -11.88 -3.13
N ALA A 4 6.74 -10.81 -3.86
CA ALA A 4 5.38 -10.37 -4.15
C ALA A 4 5.35 -9.59 -5.46
N GLN A 5 4.18 -9.53 -6.10
CA GLN A 5 3.91 -8.57 -7.16
C GLN A 5 3.11 -7.42 -6.57
N VAL A 6 3.61 -6.20 -6.77
CA VAL A 6 2.92 -4.98 -6.35
C VAL A 6 2.42 -4.25 -7.58
N ARG A 7 1.17 -3.82 -7.57
CA ARG A 7 0.53 -3.13 -8.69
C ARG A 7 -0.24 -1.91 -8.17
N ILE A 8 -0.11 -0.79 -8.88
CA ILE A 8 -0.92 0.39 -8.62
C ILE A 8 -1.65 0.78 -9.90
N THR A 9 -2.95 0.97 -9.82
CA THR A 9 -3.79 1.31 -10.98
C THR A 9 -5.05 2.04 -10.55
N ASP A 10 -5.56 2.95 -11.39
CA ASP A 10 -6.89 3.52 -11.26
C ASP A 10 -7.94 2.75 -12.10
N GLY A 11 -7.48 1.73 -12.82
CA GLY A 11 -8.31 0.92 -13.71
C GLY A 11 -8.62 1.55 -15.08
N VAL A 12 -8.17 2.79 -15.33
CA VAL A 12 -8.52 3.56 -16.54
C VAL A 12 -7.29 4.22 -17.17
N THR A 13 -6.59 5.08 -16.45
CA THR A 13 -5.55 5.96 -17.00
C THR A 13 -4.13 5.46 -16.81
N PHE A 14 -3.88 4.66 -15.78
CA PHE A 14 -2.55 4.10 -15.55
C PHE A 14 -2.63 2.72 -14.90
N ASP A 15 -1.59 1.94 -15.12
CA ASP A 15 -1.43 0.59 -14.57
C ASP A 15 0.07 0.28 -14.54
N VAL A 16 0.64 0.20 -13.34
CA VAL A 16 2.07 0.03 -13.13
C VAL A 16 2.30 -1.07 -12.12
N SER A 17 3.25 -1.96 -12.39
CA SER A 17 3.57 -3.06 -11.47
C SER A 17 5.07 -3.34 -11.40
N ASP A 18 5.47 -3.92 -10.27
CA ASP A 18 6.82 -4.39 -10.02
C ASP A 18 6.76 -5.72 -9.28
N ASP A 19 7.69 -6.63 -9.62
CA ASP A 19 7.97 -7.81 -8.82
C ASP A 19 9.06 -7.45 -7.81
N VAL A 20 8.83 -7.71 -6.54
CA VAL A 20 9.75 -7.35 -5.47
C VAL A 20 10.21 -8.56 -4.67
N ALA A 21 11.49 -8.56 -4.29
CA ALA A 21 12.02 -9.48 -3.30
C ALA A 21 11.93 -8.81 -1.93
N ILE A 22 11.35 -9.51 -0.96
CA ILE A 22 11.10 -8.94 0.36
C ILE A 22 12.36 -9.07 1.21
N GLY A 23 12.80 -7.95 1.76
CA GLY A 23 14.00 -7.85 2.58
C GLY A 23 13.78 -6.98 3.81
N VAL A 24 14.85 -6.42 4.33
CA VAL A 24 14.81 -5.49 5.46
C VAL A 24 14.55 -4.08 4.92
N GLY A 25 13.56 -3.40 5.51
CA GLY A 25 13.16 -2.06 5.09
C GLY A 25 12.23 -2.04 3.88
N PRO A 26 11.85 -0.84 3.40
CA PRO A 26 10.91 -0.70 2.29
C PRO A 26 11.41 -1.33 0.99
N GLU A 27 10.54 -2.05 0.29
CA GLU A 27 10.83 -2.62 -1.02
C GLU A 27 10.70 -1.60 -2.13
N ILE A 28 9.79 -0.62 -1.98
CA ILE A 28 9.59 0.43 -2.99
C ILE A 28 9.65 1.80 -2.31
N THR A 29 10.56 2.64 -2.81
CA THR A 29 10.74 4.01 -2.36
C THR A 29 10.78 4.96 -3.56
N PRO A 30 10.53 6.28 -3.37
CA PRO A 30 10.56 7.23 -4.47
C PRO A 30 11.92 7.23 -5.18
N GLY A 31 11.88 7.11 -6.51
CA GLY A 31 13.10 7.18 -7.32
C GLY A 31 14.07 6.02 -7.17
N ASP A 32 13.62 4.86 -6.69
CA ASP A 32 14.46 3.68 -6.49
C ASP A 32 14.75 2.89 -7.78
N GLY A 33 14.22 3.35 -8.92
CA GLY A 33 14.37 2.71 -10.23
C GLY A 33 13.23 1.75 -10.57
N SER A 34 12.30 1.46 -9.64
CA SER A 34 11.10 0.68 -9.91
C SER A 34 10.07 1.50 -10.68
N ASN A 35 9.12 0.81 -11.32
CA ASN A 35 8.04 1.49 -12.03
C ASN A 35 7.13 2.24 -11.07
N ILE A 36 6.78 1.63 -9.95
CA ILE A 36 5.95 2.25 -8.92
C ILE A 36 6.70 3.38 -8.21
N GLY A 37 7.99 3.22 -7.94
CA GLY A 37 8.81 4.24 -7.31
C GLY A 37 8.84 5.55 -8.08
N ALA A 38 8.66 5.51 -9.40
CA ALA A 38 8.56 6.71 -10.24
C ALA A 38 7.28 7.51 -10.00
N LEU A 39 6.25 6.90 -9.39
CA LEU A 39 4.96 7.55 -9.08
C LEU A 39 4.89 8.05 -7.64
N LEU A 40 5.74 7.56 -6.74
CA LEU A 40 5.65 7.88 -5.33
C LEU A 40 6.10 9.31 -5.03
N LEU A 41 5.37 9.95 -4.11
CA LEU A 41 5.78 11.23 -3.53
C LEU A 41 6.93 11.04 -2.53
N PRO A 42 7.70 12.10 -2.21
CA PRO A 42 8.95 11.96 -1.44
C PRO A 42 8.87 11.24 -0.10
N SER A 43 7.72 11.31 0.59
CA SER A 43 7.53 10.63 1.88
C SER A 43 6.84 9.28 1.76
N GLU A 44 6.47 8.85 0.55
CA GLU A 44 5.74 7.60 0.35
C GLU A 44 6.67 6.40 0.28
N SER A 45 6.20 5.25 0.77
CA SER A 45 6.93 3.99 0.70
C SER A 45 6.00 2.80 0.80
N ILE A 46 6.47 1.66 0.31
CA ILE A 46 5.79 0.36 0.43
C ILE A 46 6.77 -0.61 1.06
N ASP A 47 6.41 -1.17 2.20
CA ASP A 47 7.24 -2.09 2.98
C ASP A 47 6.47 -3.38 3.25
N LEU A 48 7.05 -4.50 2.87
CA LEU A 48 6.49 -5.83 3.06
C LEU A 48 7.35 -6.60 4.05
N GLY A 49 6.72 -7.13 5.09
CA GLY A 49 7.36 -8.00 6.07
C GLY A 49 6.99 -9.46 5.88
N GLY A 50 7.24 -10.28 6.90
CA GLY A 50 6.87 -11.69 6.88
C GLY A 50 5.36 -11.92 6.74
N PHE A 51 4.58 -11.14 7.47
CA PHE A 51 3.11 -11.18 7.46
C PHE A 51 2.52 -9.77 7.55
N THR A 52 3.24 -8.75 7.09
CA THR A 52 2.83 -7.35 7.21
C THR A 52 2.95 -6.63 5.87
N ILE A 53 2.07 -5.64 5.68
CA ILE A 53 2.14 -4.68 4.59
C ILE A 53 2.04 -3.28 5.21
N GLU A 54 3.01 -2.43 4.97
CA GLU A 54 2.99 -1.04 5.41
C GLU A 54 3.04 -0.10 4.22
N LEU A 55 2.11 0.85 4.20
CA LEU A 55 2.11 1.96 3.25
C LEU A 55 2.29 3.26 4.01
N VAL A 56 3.23 4.08 3.57
CA VAL A 56 3.31 5.49 3.96
C VAL A 56 2.80 6.31 2.78
N LEU A 57 1.78 7.10 3.02
CA LEU A 57 1.13 7.94 2.00
C LEU A 57 1.24 9.40 2.39
N GLU A 58 1.58 10.24 1.40
CA GLU A 58 1.74 11.67 1.55
C GLU A 58 0.48 12.40 1.05
N GLU A 59 0.15 13.52 1.68
CA GLU A 59 -0.94 14.38 1.23
C GLU A 59 -0.65 14.91 -0.18
N GLY A 60 -1.66 14.84 -1.05
CA GLY A 60 -1.59 15.38 -2.41
C GLY A 60 -1.90 16.86 -2.47
N GLU A 61 -2.24 17.36 -3.67
CA GLU A 61 -2.50 18.78 -3.90
C GLU A 61 -3.78 19.26 -3.21
N VAL A 62 -4.76 18.37 -3.03
CA VAL A 62 -6.00 18.68 -2.30
C VAL A 62 -5.81 18.30 -0.84
N ASP A 63 -5.99 19.28 0.05
CA ASP A 63 -5.79 19.13 1.49
C ASP A 63 -6.60 17.95 2.04
N GLY A 64 -5.94 17.09 2.81
CA GLY A 64 -6.54 15.91 3.43
C GLY A 64 -6.69 14.70 2.52
N THR A 65 -6.27 14.76 1.26
CA THR A 65 -6.38 13.65 0.30
C THR A 65 -5.01 13.07 -0.06
N THR A 66 -5.01 11.85 -0.63
CA THR A 66 -3.77 11.22 -1.11
C THR A 66 -3.29 11.75 -2.46
N GLY A 67 -4.13 12.51 -3.17
CA GLY A 67 -3.81 13.04 -4.50
C GLY A 67 -3.89 12.04 -5.64
N TYR A 68 -4.23 10.79 -5.38
CA TYR A 68 -4.38 9.78 -6.41
C TYR A 68 -5.75 9.91 -7.12
N PRO A 69 -5.80 9.61 -8.45
CA PRO A 69 -7.07 9.65 -9.19
C PRO A 69 -8.14 8.73 -8.60
N ALA A 70 -9.41 9.07 -8.84
CA ALA A 70 -10.52 8.24 -8.41
C ALA A 70 -10.40 6.80 -8.94
N GLY A 71 -10.62 5.82 -8.07
CA GLY A 71 -10.50 4.41 -8.39
C GLY A 71 -9.11 3.81 -8.16
N THR A 72 -8.12 4.62 -7.74
CA THR A 72 -6.76 4.11 -7.53
C THR A 72 -6.72 3.12 -6.38
N GLN A 73 -6.10 1.97 -6.64
CA GLN A 73 -5.81 0.96 -5.64
C GLN A 73 -4.39 0.40 -5.80
N ILE A 74 -3.84 -0.04 -4.68
CA ILE A 74 -2.59 -0.80 -4.66
C ILE A 74 -2.95 -2.25 -4.41
N GLY A 75 -2.51 -3.14 -5.29
CA GLY A 75 -2.71 -4.57 -5.18
C GLY A 75 -1.41 -5.31 -4.90
N PHE A 76 -1.50 -6.34 -4.08
CA PHE A 76 -0.41 -7.24 -3.75
C PHE A 76 -0.85 -8.64 -4.15
N ALA A 77 -0.09 -9.28 -5.01
CA ALA A 77 -0.41 -10.61 -5.54
C ALA A 77 0.78 -11.56 -5.39
N ASN A 78 0.51 -12.83 -5.58
CA ASN A 78 1.51 -13.89 -5.45
C ASN A 78 2.21 -13.87 -4.09
N LEU A 79 1.46 -13.51 -3.05
CA LEU A 79 1.97 -13.50 -1.68
C LEU A 79 2.25 -14.93 -1.25
N ASP A 80 3.51 -15.23 -0.97
CA ASP A 80 3.93 -16.52 -0.44
C ASP A 80 4.35 -16.34 1.03
N PHE A 81 4.04 -17.34 1.84
CA PHE A 81 4.34 -17.33 3.28
C PHE A 81 5.37 -18.41 3.64
N GLY A 82 6.14 -18.88 2.66
CA GLY A 82 7.12 -19.94 2.85
C GLY A 82 6.54 -21.36 2.84
N ASP A 83 5.23 -21.49 2.91
CA ASP A 83 4.49 -22.74 2.86
C ASP A 83 3.27 -22.57 1.93
N PRO A 84 3.16 -23.32 0.81
CA PRO A 84 2.04 -23.17 -0.12
C PRO A 84 0.67 -23.49 0.48
N SER A 85 0.60 -24.17 1.60
CA SER A 85 -0.65 -24.46 2.29
C SER A 85 -1.16 -23.29 3.13
N LEU A 86 -0.32 -22.28 3.42
CA LEU A 86 -0.71 -21.11 4.17
C LEU A 86 -1.44 -20.11 3.27
N ALA A 87 -2.54 -19.59 3.79
CA ALA A 87 -3.36 -18.60 3.11
C ALA A 87 -3.84 -17.56 4.11
N ILE A 88 -4.10 -16.34 3.63
CA ILE A 88 -4.67 -15.27 4.43
C ILE A 88 -6.12 -15.65 4.77
N VAL A 89 -6.44 -15.63 6.05
CA VAL A 89 -7.81 -15.85 6.55
C VAL A 89 -8.39 -14.62 7.24
N GLY A 90 -7.57 -13.61 7.50
CA GLY A 90 -7.98 -12.35 8.10
C GLY A 90 -6.92 -11.28 7.93
N VAL A 91 -7.32 -10.03 8.16
CA VAL A 91 -6.43 -8.87 8.08
C VAL A 91 -6.75 -7.93 9.23
N GLY A 92 -5.74 -7.62 10.03
CA GLY A 92 -5.81 -6.54 11.02
C GLY A 92 -5.36 -5.23 10.38
N ILE A 93 -6.05 -4.13 10.68
CA ILE A 93 -5.75 -2.81 10.14
C ILE A 93 -5.30 -1.89 11.26
N ASP A 94 -4.14 -1.26 11.11
CA ASP A 94 -3.60 -0.28 12.04
C ASP A 94 -3.29 1.00 11.27
N LEU A 95 -3.86 2.12 11.73
CA LEU A 95 -3.79 3.41 11.03
C LEU A 95 -3.08 4.46 11.90
N THR A 96 -2.17 5.20 11.29
CA THR A 96 -1.53 6.37 11.90
C THR A 96 -1.73 7.56 10.99
N ASN A 97 -2.49 8.55 11.46
CA ASN A 97 -2.82 9.79 10.74
C ASN A 97 -3.53 9.57 9.39
N ILE A 98 -4.18 8.43 9.23
CA ILE A 98 -5.03 8.07 8.08
C ILE A 98 -6.39 7.65 8.60
N SER A 99 -7.44 7.97 7.86
CA SER A 99 -8.81 7.51 8.11
C SER A 99 -9.52 7.14 6.82
N GLY A 100 -10.69 6.53 6.92
CA GLY A 100 -11.47 6.10 5.76
C GLY A 100 -11.12 4.72 5.26
N VAL A 101 -10.51 3.87 6.09
CA VAL A 101 -10.13 2.50 5.74
C VAL A 101 -10.95 1.50 6.54
N ALA A 102 -11.64 0.61 5.86
CA ALA A 102 -12.38 -0.49 6.48
C ALA A 102 -12.17 -1.78 5.70
N LEU A 103 -12.08 -2.89 6.45
CA LEU A 103 -12.01 -4.22 5.84
C LEU A 103 -13.34 -4.53 5.13
N GLY A 104 -13.24 -5.04 3.91
CA GLY A 104 -14.39 -5.36 3.06
C GLY A 104 -14.82 -4.24 2.13
N SER A 105 -14.35 -3.00 2.33
CA SER A 105 -14.56 -1.87 1.43
C SER A 105 -13.25 -1.38 0.84
N GLU A 106 -12.44 -0.62 1.58
CA GLU A 106 -11.14 -0.12 1.10
C GLU A 106 -10.06 -1.20 1.08
N VAL A 107 -10.12 -2.16 2.02
CA VAL A 107 -9.21 -3.30 2.08
C VAL A 107 -9.97 -4.58 1.80
N THR A 108 -9.54 -5.30 0.76
CA THR A 108 -10.08 -6.64 0.42
C THR A 108 -8.92 -7.61 0.27
N PHE A 109 -9.19 -8.90 0.45
CA PHE A 109 -8.15 -9.93 0.33
C PHE A 109 -8.71 -11.26 -0.17
N THR A 110 -7.82 -12.07 -0.72
CA THR A 110 -8.01 -13.51 -0.95
C THR A 110 -6.90 -14.26 -0.21
N GLY A 111 -6.78 -15.55 -0.41
CA GLY A 111 -5.74 -16.34 0.27
C GLY A 111 -4.30 -15.86 0.01
N HIS A 112 -4.03 -15.25 -1.14
CA HIS A 112 -2.68 -14.85 -1.55
C HIS A 112 -2.64 -13.46 -2.19
N THR A 113 -3.68 -12.68 -2.05
CA THR A 113 -3.75 -11.30 -2.57
C THR A 113 -4.33 -10.34 -1.55
N VAL A 114 -3.92 -9.08 -1.64
CA VAL A 114 -4.51 -7.97 -0.88
C VAL A 114 -4.69 -6.80 -1.84
N ALA A 115 -5.81 -6.09 -1.73
CA ALA A 115 -6.05 -4.86 -2.48
C ALA A 115 -6.47 -3.75 -1.53
N ILE A 116 -5.90 -2.55 -1.71
CA ILE A 116 -6.15 -1.39 -0.88
C ILE A 116 -6.56 -0.21 -1.75
N ARG A 117 -7.79 0.30 -1.56
CA ARG A 117 -8.23 1.56 -2.17
C ARG A 117 -7.56 2.72 -1.46
N ILE A 118 -6.90 3.59 -2.20
CA ILE A 118 -6.15 4.72 -1.62
C ILE A 118 -6.68 6.09 -2.05
N ASP A 119 -7.57 6.15 -3.01
CA ASP A 119 -8.15 7.40 -3.51
C ASP A 119 -9.15 8.03 -2.53
N THR A 120 -9.74 7.24 -1.65
CA THR A 120 -10.79 7.68 -0.71
C THR A 120 -10.28 7.90 0.71
N LEU A 121 -8.99 7.68 0.96
CA LEU A 121 -8.40 7.86 2.29
C LEU A 121 -8.24 9.34 2.62
N SER A 122 -8.33 9.66 3.92
CA SER A 122 -8.07 11.01 4.44
C SER A 122 -6.78 11.02 5.24
N ILE A 123 -5.94 12.01 5.00
CA ILE A 123 -4.69 12.24 5.73
C ILE A 123 -4.87 13.43 6.65
N GLY A 124 -4.55 13.24 7.94
CA GLY A 124 -4.66 14.30 8.95
C GLY A 124 -3.52 15.30 8.89
N GLU A 125 -3.73 16.45 9.50
CA GLU A 125 -2.72 17.50 9.59
C GLU A 125 -1.66 17.18 10.64
N LEU A 126 -0.40 17.41 10.30
CA LEU A 126 0.76 17.27 11.17
C LEU A 126 1.40 18.64 11.41
N ALA A 127 2.12 18.76 12.53
CA ALA A 127 2.90 19.95 12.85
C ALA A 127 4.23 19.96 12.07
N GLY A 128 4.15 20.11 10.74
CA GLY A 128 5.33 20.09 9.86
C GLY A 128 5.01 20.60 8.47
N ALA A 129 6.01 20.56 7.57
CA ALA A 129 5.85 21.07 6.22
C ALA A 129 5.10 20.10 5.29
N VAL A 130 5.06 18.81 5.63
CA VAL A 130 4.45 17.76 4.83
C VAL A 130 3.57 16.89 5.70
N ASP A 131 2.31 16.70 5.29
CA ASP A 131 1.39 15.80 5.95
C ASP A 131 1.48 14.41 5.33
N PHE A 132 1.65 13.39 6.16
CA PHE A 132 1.69 12.00 5.75
C PHE A 132 1.04 11.10 6.79
N GLY A 133 0.69 9.91 6.37
CA GLY A 133 0.14 8.90 7.28
C GLY A 133 0.63 7.51 6.93
N MET A 134 0.42 6.57 7.83
CA MET A 134 0.81 5.17 7.67
C MET A 134 -0.40 4.26 7.81
N LEU A 135 -0.49 3.29 6.90
CA LEU A 135 -1.44 2.19 6.95
C LEU A 135 -0.64 0.90 7.07
N ARG A 136 -0.90 0.14 8.13
CA ARG A 136 -0.29 -1.18 8.33
C ARG A 136 -1.35 -2.26 8.34
N LEU A 137 -1.09 -3.31 7.61
CA LEU A 137 -1.90 -4.53 7.62
C LEU A 137 -1.10 -5.66 8.25
N ASP A 138 -1.71 -6.35 9.20
CA ASP A 138 -1.22 -7.60 9.76
C ASP A 138 -2.02 -8.75 9.15
N LEU A 139 -1.35 -9.63 8.41
CA LEU A 139 -1.99 -10.74 7.70
C LEU A 139 -2.10 -11.95 8.62
N GLU A 140 -3.29 -12.50 8.72
CA GLU A 140 -3.60 -13.63 9.59
C GLU A 140 -3.95 -14.90 8.81
#